data_e81ae6eefb080cca32ab3a7adbd8e11f
#
_entry.id   e81ae6eefb080cca32ab3a7adbd8e11f
#
_cell.length_a   1.000
_cell.length_b   1.000
_cell.length_c   1.000
_cell.angle_alpha   90.00
_cell.angle_beta   90.00
_cell.angle_gamma   90.00
#
_symmetry.space_group_name_H-M   'P 1'
#
loop_
_entity.id
_entity.type
_entity.pdbx_description
1 polymer ?
#
loop_
_entity_poly.entity_id
_entity_poly.type
_entity_poly.pdbx_seq_one_letter_code
_entity_poly.pdbx_strand_id
1 'polypeptide(L)'
;FKVTTAIQQPLGYSQTGAYLGTEWAAKGLKNFLKEPIKNRELILQKSVYMRNRTKTLDRDIRDSVKRIHAGDSKLKDLQSKYFYFIGMLDMAVSLPTWQAAYEKSLWEGMSERDAKAQGDSAVRMTQGSGEMKDMANIQKGPATFKLFTQFYTYFSAYYNASKRTVTMYKKGEITTWQA
;
A
#
# COMPACT_ATOMS: atom_id res chain seq x y z
N PHE A 1 -4.81 9.16 19.51
CA PHE A 1 -4.36 7.94 18.81
C PHE A 1 -5.60 7.20 18.31
N LYS A 2 -5.82 7.15 16.99
CA LYS A 2 -6.96 6.39 16.45
C LYS A 2 -6.47 4.99 16.08
N VAL A 3 -6.78 4.01 16.93
CA VAL A 3 -6.60 2.56 16.68
C VAL A 3 -7.21 2.17 15.32
N THR A 4 -8.23 2.90 14.88
CA THR A 4 -8.87 2.77 13.58
C THR A 4 -7.89 2.81 12.39
N THR A 5 -6.83 3.62 12.44
CA THR A 5 -5.84 3.70 11.35
C THR A 5 -5.01 2.42 11.22
N ALA A 6 -4.66 1.80 12.35
CA ALA A 6 -3.92 0.54 12.35
C ALA A 6 -4.76 -0.64 11.83
N ILE A 7 -6.08 -0.62 12.10
CA ILE A 7 -7.02 -1.64 11.61
C ILE A 7 -7.34 -1.44 10.12
N GLN A 8 -7.29 -0.21 9.62
CA GLN A 8 -7.57 0.10 8.22
C GLN A 8 -6.50 -0.44 7.25
N GLN A 9 -5.26 -0.61 7.69
CA GLN A 9 -4.18 -1.12 6.84
C GLN A 9 -4.44 -2.56 6.36
N PRO A 10 -4.78 -3.54 7.22
CA PRO A 10 -5.18 -4.88 6.77
C PRO A 10 -6.42 -4.88 5.88
N LEU A 11 -7.39 -3.99 6.13
CA LEU A 11 -8.55 -3.80 5.25
C LEU A 11 -8.16 -3.30 3.86
N GLY A 12 -7.02 -2.62 3.72
CA GLY A 12 -6.45 -2.24 2.43
C GLY A 12 -6.14 -3.45 1.53
N TYR A 13 -5.91 -4.64 2.10
CA TYR A 13 -5.70 -5.85 1.31
C TYR A 13 -6.96 -6.32 0.59
N SER A 14 -8.15 -5.99 1.09
CA SER A 14 -9.41 -6.24 0.38
C SER A 14 -9.47 -5.55 -0.99
N GLN A 15 -8.82 -4.38 -1.11
CA GLN A 15 -8.70 -3.66 -2.40
C GLN A 15 -7.83 -4.43 -3.40
N THR A 16 -6.83 -5.18 -2.92
CA THR A 16 -6.04 -6.09 -3.75
C THR A 16 -6.95 -7.18 -4.32
N GLY A 17 -7.84 -7.74 -3.50
CA GLY A 17 -8.85 -8.71 -3.95
C GLY A 17 -9.81 -8.13 -4.99
N ALA A 18 -10.27 -6.91 -4.79
CA ALA A 18 -11.14 -6.22 -5.75
C ALA A 18 -10.42 -5.87 -7.07
N TYR A 19 -9.12 -5.60 -7.01
CA TYR A 19 -8.32 -5.22 -8.19
C TYR A 19 -7.83 -6.43 -9.00
N LEU A 20 -7.32 -7.47 -8.34
CA LEU A 20 -6.69 -8.63 -8.96
C LEU A 20 -7.61 -9.86 -9.05
N GLY A 21 -8.71 -9.87 -8.31
CA GLY A 21 -9.51 -11.04 -8.00
C GLY A 21 -9.06 -11.68 -6.68
N THR A 22 -10.04 -12.18 -5.92
CA THR A 22 -9.82 -12.76 -4.57
C THR A 22 -8.89 -13.97 -4.58
N GLU A 23 -8.96 -14.79 -5.63
CA GLU A 23 -8.10 -15.96 -5.81
C GLU A 23 -6.62 -15.57 -5.89
N TRP A 24 -6.30 -14.61 -6.75
CA TRP A 24 -4.92 -14.14 -6.92
C TRP A 24 -4.39 -13.39 -5.72
N ALA A 25 -5.24 -12.60 -5.05
CA ALA A 25 -4.88 -11.98 -3.79
C ALA A 25 -4.54 -13.04 -2.73
N ALA A 26 -5.40 -14.04 -2.53
CA ALA A 26 -5.16 -15.13 -1.58
C ALA A 26 -3.89 -15.92 -1.92
N LYS A 27 -3.65 -16.23 -3.20
CA LYS A 27 -2.45 -16.93 -3.67
C LYS A 27 -1.18 -16.12 -3.42
N GLY A 28 -1.19 -14.83 -3.76
CA GLY A 28 -0.05 -13.95 -3.55
C GLY A 28 0.28 -13.78 -2.07
N LEU A 29 -0.73 -13.60 -1.21
CA LEU A 29 -0.54 -13.55 0.23
C LEU A 29 0.06 -14.86 0.77
N LYS A 30 -0.52 -16.00 0.40
CA LYS A 30 -0.01 -17.32 0.79
C LYS A 30 1.44 -17.53 0.37
N ASN A 31 1.78 -17.18 -0.88
CA ASN A 31 3.13 -17.34 -1.40
C ASN A 31 4.10 -16.40 -0.70
N PHE A 32 3.70 -15.15 -0.44
CA PHE A 32 4.52 -14.21 0.32
C PHE A 32 4.82 -14.72 1.73
N LEU A 33 3.83 -15.23 2.43
CA LEU A 33 3.95 -15.70 3.81
C LEU A 33 4.78 -16.99 3.98
N LYS A 34 5.03 -17.75 2.91
CA LYS A 34 5.92 -18.91 2.97
C LYS A 34 7.37 -18.55 3.29
N GLU A 35 7.90 -17.49 2.65
CA GLU A 35 9.27 -17.03 2.81
C GLU A 35 9.30 -15.48 2.81
N PRO A 36 8.76 -14.82 3.85
CA PRO A 36 8.49 -13.39 3.82
C PRO A 36 9.75 -12.52 3.67
N ILE A 37 10.86 -12.93 4.28
CA ILE A 37 12.13 -12.19 4.19
C ILE A 37 12.69 -12.30 2.77
N LYS A 38 12.76 -13.49 2.22
CA LYS A 38 13.27 -13.74 0.87
C LYS A 38 12.40 -13.08 -0.20
N ASN A 39 11.09 -13.20 -0.07
CA ASN A 39 10.15 -12.57 -1.00
C ASN A 39 10.23 -11.04 -0.95
N ARG A 40 10.37 -10.45 0.26
CA ARG A 40 10.64 -9.02 0.41
C ARG A 40 11.92 -8.60 -0.33
N GLU A 41 13.02 -9.31 -0.14
CA GLU A 41 14.29 -9.01 -0.80
C GLU A 41 14.16 -9.11 -2.33
N LEU A 42 13.54 -10.17 -2.83
CA LEU A 42 13.26 -10.35 -4.26
C LEU A 42 12.44 -9.20 -4.84
N ILE A 43 11.37 -8.78 -4.17
CA ILE A 43 10.53 -7.67 -4.61
C ILE A 43 11.33 -6.37 -4.65
N LEU A 44 12.12 -6.09 -3.61
CA LEU A 44 12.95 -4.88 -3.54
C LEU A 44 14.09 -4.87 -4.58
N GLN A 45 14.59 -6.04 -5.00
CA GLN A 45 15.54 -6.14 -6.10
C GLN A 45 14.85 -5.90 -7.46
N LYS A 46 13.66 -6.46 -7.66
CA LYS A 46 12.92 -6.40 -8.93
C LYS A 46 12.24 -5.04 -9.17
N SER A 47 11.77 -4.37 -8.12
CA SER A 47 11.00 -3.11 -8.20
C SER A 47 11.77 -1.93 -7.60
N VAL A 48 12.10 -0.97 -8.46
CA VAL A 48 12.64 0.34 -8.02
C VAL A 48 11.58 1.13 -7.23
N TYR A 49 10.32 1.02 -7.64
CA TYR A 49 9.20 1.66 -6.96
C TYR A 49 9.06 1.18 -5.51
N MET A 50 9.02 -0.15 -5.29
CA MET A 50 8.90 -0.72 -3.95
C MET A 50 10.11 -0.38 -3.07
N ARG A 51 11.31 -0.35 -3.65
CA ARG A 51 12.53 0.08 -2.96
C ARG A 51 12.46 1.54 -2.52
N ASN A 52 11.99 2.42 -3.39
CA ASN A 52 11.83 3.84 -3.07
C ASN A 52 10.72 4.05 -2.04
N ARG A 53 9.59 3.32 -2.14
CA ARG A 53 8.51 3.35 -1.16
C ARG A 53 9.01 2.97 0.23
N THR A 54 9.79 1.90 0.36
CA THR A 54 10.40 1.48 1.63
C THR A 54 11.35 2.56 2.17
N LYS A 55 12.23 3.11 1.32
CA LYS A 55 13.16 4.17 1.75
C LYS A 55 12.45 5.46 2.18
N THR A 56 11.40 5.85 1.49
CA THR A 56 10.60 7.03 1.85
C THR A 56 9.94 6.82 3.20
N LEU A 57 9.34 5.66 3.41
CA LEU A 57 8.74 5.28 4.68
C LEU A 57 9.76 5.28 5.83
N ASP A 58 10.93 4.67 5.63
CA ASP A 58 12.02 4.64 6.62
C ASP A 58 12.55 6.06 6.92
N ARG A 59 12.57 6.94 5.93
CA ARG A 59 12.96 8.35 6.11
C ARG A 59 11.90 9.11 6.91
N ASP A 60 10.64 8.98 6.54
CA ASP A 60 9.53 9.69 7.20
C ASP A 60 9.37 9.24 8.66
N ILE A 61 9.59 7.95 8.92
CA ILE A 61 9.67 7.41 10.29
C ILE A 61 10.84 8.03 11.04
N ARG A 62 12.06 8.01 10.48
CA ARG A 62 13.25 8.59 11.12
C ARG A 62 13.12 10.09 11.38
N ASP A 63 12.58 10.84 10.43
CA ASP A 63 12.37 12.28 10.58
C ASP A 63 11.27 12.60 11.61
N SER A 64 10.26 11.75 11.72
CA SER A 64 9.25 11.84 12.76
C SER A 64 9.86 11.52 14.14
N VAL A 65 10.66 10.47 14.24
CA VAL A 65 11.40 10.09 15.46
C VAL A 65 12.34 11.20 15.90
N LYS A 66 13.14 11.77 15.00
CA LYS A 66 14.06 12.88 15.32
C LYS A 66 13.31 14.12 15.84
N ARG A 67 12.20 14.50 15.20
CA ARG A 67 11.38 15.65 15.67
C ARG A 67 10.76 15.38 17.03
N ILE A 68 10.46 14.15 17.33
CA ILE A 68 9.92 13.70 18.59
C ILE A 68 11.00 13.76 19.69
N HIS A 69 12.24 13.35 19.43
CA HIS A 69 13.34 13.35 20.38
C HIS A 69 13.87 14.76 20.70
N ALA A 70 13.65 15.73 19.84
CA ALA A 70 14.01 17.14 20.10
C ALA A 70 13.17 17.82 21.18
N GLY A 71 12.26 17.14 21.81
CA GLY A 71 11.43 17.64 22.93
C GLY A 71 11.00 16.53 23.87
N ASP A 72 11.24 16.73 25.11
CA ASP A 72 11.08 15.78 26.23
C ASP A 72 9.63 15.42 26.55
N SER A 73 9.10 14.27 26.14
CA SER A 73 7.92 13.67 26.75
C SER A 73 7.64 12.22 26.29
N LYS A 74 7.11 11.40 27.23
CA LYS A 74 6.62 10.01 27.01
C LYS A 74 5.59 9.89 25.88
N LEU A 75 4.85 10.93 25.57
CA LEU A 75 3.89 11.00 24.47
C LEU A 75 4.59 10.86 23.10
N LYS A 76 5.83 11.31 23.00
CA LYS A 76 6.61 11.35 21.76
C LYS A 76 7.18 9.99 21.41
N ASP A 77 7.58 9.20 22.41
CA ASP A 77 8.02 7.81 22.20
C ASP A 77 6.84 6.95 21.70
N LEU A 78 5.65 7.16 22.24
CA LEU A 78 4.44 6.47 21.77
C LEU A 78 4.07 6.84 20.32
N GLN A 79 4.22 8.12 19.93
CA GLN A 79 4.00 8.57 18.55
C GLN A 79 5.00 7.94 17.57
N SER A 80 6.27 7.85 17.97
CA SER A 80 7.32 7.21 17.15
C SER A 80 7.00 5.72 16.89
N LYS A 81 6.65 4.99 17.92
CA LYS A 81 6.25 3.58 17.81
C LYS A 81 5.01 3.40 16.94
N TYR A 82 4.07 4.32 17.01
CA TYR A 82 2.87 4.31 16.19
C TYR A 82 3.17 4.51 14.70
N PHE A 83 4.04 5.47 14.34
CA PHE A 83 4.45 5.67 12.94
C PHE A 83 5.23 4.48 12.40
N TYR A 84 6.11 3.88 13.20
CA TYR A 84 6.82 2.66 12.85
C TYR A 84 5.84 1.51 12.57
N PHE A 85 4.84 1.35 13.41
CA PHE A 85 3.81 0.32 13.26
C PHE A 85 2.96 0.51 12.00
N ILE A 86 2.54 1.74 11.70
CA ILE A 86 1.83 2.06 10.43
C ILE A 86 2.68 1.69 9.23
N GLY A 87 3.97 2.02 9.26
CA GLY A 87 4.88 1.68 8.17
C GLY A 87 5.04 0.19 7.97
N MET A 88 5.16 -0.57 9.04
CA MET A 88 5.17 -2.04 8.98
C MET A 88 3.89 -2.58 8.36
N LEU A 89 2.73 -2.06 8.77
CA LEU A 89 1.44 -2.49 8.23
C LEU A 89 1.29 -2.15 6.74
N ASP A 90 1.77 -0.97 6.32
CA ASP A 90 1.78 -0.60 4.90
C ASP A 90 2.58 -1.60 4.06
N MET A 91 3.77 -1.96 4.52
CA MET A 91 4.61 -2.94 3.83
C MET A 91 4.01 -4.35 3.89
N ALA A 92 3.34 -4.71 4.99
CA ALA A 92 2.67 -6.01 5.13
C ALA A 92 1.52 -6.20 4.13
N VAL A 93 0.95 -5.12 3.62
CA VAL A 93 -0.08 -5.15 2.58
C VAL A 93 0.51 -4.96 1.18
N SER A 94 1.43 -4.01 1.03
CA SER A 94 1.99 -3.64 -0.27
C SER A 94 2.84 -4.77 -0.90
N LEU A 95 3.64 -5.48 -0.10
CA LEU A 95 4.50 -6.55 -0.62
C LEU A 95 3.71 -7.75 -1.17
N PRO A 96 2.72 -8.32 -0.43
CA PRO A 96 1.90 -9.39 -0.99
C PRO A 96 1.05 -8.94 -2.19
N THR A 97 0.60 -7.68 -2.21
CA THR A 97 -0.12 -7.11 -3.36
C THR A 97 0.76 -7.09 -4.60
N TRP A 98 1.99 -6.61 -4.47
CA TRP A 98 2.95 -6.61 -5.56
C TRP A 98 3.22 -8.01 -6.08
N GLN A 99 3.45 -8.97 -5.16
CA GLN A 99 3.71 -10.36 -5.52
C GLN A 99 2.52 -10.99 -6.24
N ALA A 100 1.30 -10.78 -5.74
CA ALA A 100 0.08 -11.30 -6.36
C ALA A 100 -0.07 -10.80 -7.80
N ALA A 101 0.13 -9.50 -8.04
CA ALA A 101 0.01 -8.92 -9.37
C ALA A 101 1.12 -9.41 -10.31
N TYR A 102 2.35 -9.49 -9.82
CA TYR A 102 3.48 -9.99 -10.59
C TYR A 102 3.28 -11.45 -11.02
N GLU A 103 2.90 -12.33 -10.08
CA GLU A 103 2.65 -13.75 -10.37
C GLU A 103 1.47 -13.94 -11.33
N LYS A 104 0.40 -13.17 -11.16
CA LYS A 104 -0.76 -13.18 -12.06
C LYS A 104 -0.33 -12.82 -13.48
N SER A 105 0.43 -11.74 -13.64
CA SER A 105 0.88 -11.26 -14.95
C SER A 105 1.80 -12.25 -15.65
N LEU A 106 2.68 -12.91 -14.92
CA LEU A 106 3.50 -13.99 -15.49
C LEU A 106 2.65 -15.19 -15.91
N TRP A 107 1.65 -15.56 -15.13
CA TRP A 107 0.72 -16.63 -15.48
C TRP A 107 -0.10 -16.30 -16.74
N GLU A 108 -0.45 -15.03 -16.91
CA GLU A 108 -1.12 -14.52 -18.12
C GLU A 108 -0.18 -14.43 -19.35
N GLY A 109 1.09 -14.82 -19.20
CA GLY A 109 2.07 -14.84 -20.30
C GLY A 109 2.76 -13.50 -20.59
N MET A 110 2.64 -12.53 -19.68
CA MET A 110 3.32 -11.24 -19.83
C MET A 110 4.84 -11.40 -19.67
N SER A 111 5.59 -10.49 -20.28
CA SER A 111 7.03 -10.41 -20.07
C SER A 111 7.37 -10.07 -18.61
N GLU A 112 8.55 -10.47 -18.14
CA GLU A 112 8.98 -10.13 -16.75
C GLU A 112 9.00 -8.61 -16.53
N ARG A 113 9.34 -7.83 -17.56
CA ARG A 113 9.32 -6.37 -17.51
C ARG A 113 7.91 -5.85 -17.23
N ASP A 114 6.93 -6.35 -17.99
CA ASP A 114 5.54 -5.91 -17.88
C ASP A 114 4.91 -6.43 -16.58
N ALA A 115 5.24 -7.64 -16.16
CA ALA A 115 4.81 -8.18 -14.86
C ALA A 115 5.30 -7.33 -13.68
N LYS A 116 6.55 -6.83 -13.71
CA LYS A 116 7.06 -5.86 -12.71
C LYS A 116 6.26 -4.56 -12.73
N ALA A 117 5.98 -4.03 -13.90
CA ALA A 117 5.18 -2.82 -14.05
C ALA A 117 3.74 -3.00 -13.52
N GLN A 118 3.14 -4.17 -13.74
CA GLN A 118 1.83 -4.51 -13.19
C GLN A 118 1.87 -4.65 -11.65
N GLY A 119 2.92 -5.24 -11.09
CA GLY A 119 3.15 -5.26 -9.65
C GLY A 119 3.18 -3.86 -9.04
N ASP A 120 3.97 -2.95 -9.63
CA ASP A 120 4.07 -1.55 -9.21
C ASP A 120 2.73 -0.82 -9.35
N SER A 121 2.02 -1.04 -10.46
CA SER A 121 0.71 -0.47 -10.73
C SER A 121 -0.34 -0.93 -9.71
N ALA A 122 -0.39 -2.22 -9.40
CA ALA A 122 -1.33 -2.78 -8.45
C ALA A 122 -1.17 -2.15 -7.06
N VAL A 123 0.06 -1.98 -6.59
CA VAL A 123 0.32 -1.31 -5.30
C VAL A 123 -0.11 0.15 -5.34
N ARG A 124 0.17 0.88 -6.42
CA ARG A 124 -0.27 2.29 -6.56
C ARG A 124 -1.79 2.42 -6.54
N MET A 125 -2.48 1.54 -7.25
CA MET A 125 -3.94 1.59 -7.38
C MET A 125 -4.66 1.19 -6.10
N THR A 126 -4.10 0.25 -5.33
CA THR A 126 -4.76 -0.30 -4.13
C THR A 126 -4.29 0.34 -2.83
N GLN A 127 -3.02 0.77 -2.74
CA GLN A 127 -2.44 1.27 -1.49
C GLN A 127 -2.15 2.79 -1.52
N GLY A 128 -2.46 3.44 -2.64
CA GLY A 128 -2.04 4.82 -2.86
C GLY A 128 -0.52 4.96 -3.00
N SER A 129 -0.10 5.93 -3.78
CA SER A 129 1.30 6.24 -3.95
C SER A 129 1.66 7.41 -3.04
N GLY A 130 2.68 7.23 -2.20
CA GLY A 130 3.30 8.34 -1.45
C GLY A 130 4.31 9.13 -2.30
N GLU A 131 4.40 8.85 -3.60
CA GLU A 131 5.32 9.58 -4.48
C GLU A 131 4.83 11.01 -4.75
N MET A 132 5.78 11.94 -4.79
CA MET A 132 5.48 13.38 -4.90
C MET A 132 4.68 13.74 -6.17
N LYS A 133 4.81 12.95 -7.24
CA LYS A 133 4.06 13.11 -8.51
C LYS A 133 2.57 12.74 -8.38
N ASP A 134 2.25 11.82 -7.47
CA ASP A 134 0.89 11.32 -7.27
C ASP A 134 0.19 12.05 -6.11
N MET A 135 0.91 12.97 -5.43
CA MET A 135 0.38 13.79 -4.35
C MET A 135 -0.29 15.05 -4.91
N ALA A 136 -1.51 15.33 -4.47
CA ALA A 136 -2.16 16.61 -4.74
C ALA A 136 -1.32 17.77 -4.16
N ASN A 137 -1.42 18.96 -4.77
CA ASN A 137 -0.63 20.13 -4.33
C ASN A 137 -0.79 20.47 -2.83
N ILE A 138 -1.98 20.22 -2.28
CA ILE A 138 -2.27 20.42 -0.86
C ILE A 138 -1.47 19.46 0.06
N GLN A 139 -1.06 18.30 -0.45
CA GLN A 139 -0.28 17.31 0.29
C GLN A 139 1.21 17.68 0.37
N LYS A 140 1.65 18.64 -0.43
CA LYS A 140 3.02 19.16 -0.43
C LYS A 140 3.25 20.25 0.64
N GLY A 141 2.19 20.64 1.37
CA GLY A 141 2.19 21.69 2.40
C GLY A 141 2.78 21.28 3.76
N PRO A 142 2.57 22.07 4.82
CA PRO A 142 3.09 21.83 6.16
C PRO A 142 2.70 20.49 6.76
N ALA A 143 3.47 20.00 7.75
CA ALA A 143 3.37 18.65 8.32
C ALA A 143 1.97 18.26 8.86
N THR A 144 1.21 19.23 9.36
CA THR A 144 -0.18 19.04 9.81
C THR A 144 -1.14 18.73 8.66
N PHE A 145 -0.94 19.35 7.50
CA PHE A 145 -1.68 19.04 6.27
C PHE A 145 -1.30 17.68 5.69
N LYS A 146 -0.03 17.26 5.81
CA LYS A 146 0.41 15.93 5.36
C LYS A 146 -0.31 14.80 6.09
N LEU A 147 -0.55 14.93 7.38
CA LEU A 147 -1.32 13.95 8.16
C LEU A 147 -2.77 13.86 7.69
N PHE A 148 -3.42 15.00 7.44
CA PHE A 148 -4.80 15.04 6.97
C PHE A 148 -4.93 14.46 5.56
N THR A 149 -3.98 14.73 4.68
CA THR A 149 -4.01 14.34 3.27
C THR A 149 -3.54 12.90 3.05
N GLN A 150 -2.79 12.30 3.95
CA GLN A 150 -2.50 10.86 3.94
C GLN A 150 -3.80 10.05 4.04
N PHE A 151 -4.74 10.52 4.85
CA PHE A 151 -6.09 9.95 4.90
C PHE A 151 -6.90 10.24 3.62
N TYR A 152 -6.76 11.43 3.04
CA TYR A 152 -7.45 11.78 1.79
C TYR A 152 -7.01 10.87 0.64
N THR A 153 -5.73 10.57 0.50
CA THR A 153 -5.21 9.66 -0.53
C THR A 153 -5.80 8.26 -0.37
N TYR A 154 -5.88 7.78 0.87
CA TYR A 154 -6.52 6.49 1.18
C TYR A 154 -8.01 6.49 0.82
N PHE A 155 -8.75 7.51 1.25
CA PHE A 155 -10.18 7.63 0.92
C PHE A 155 -10.42 7.80 -0.58
N SER A 156 -9.56 8.53 -1.27
CA SER A 156 -9.63 8.71 -2.72
C SER A 156 -9.38 7.39 -3.46
N ALA A 157 -8.39 6.61 -3.04
CA ALA A 157 -8.12 5.29 -3.59
C ALA A 157 -9.29 4.33 -3.34
N TYR A 158 -9.84 4.33 -2.13
CA TYR A 158 -11.01 3.53 -1.77
C TYR A 158 -12.26 3.93 -2.58
N TYR A 159 -12.53 5.22 -2.70
CA TYR A 159 -13.63 5.74 -3.50
C TYR A 159 -13.51 5.33 -4.98
N ASN A 160 -12.31 5.46 -5.56
CA ASN A 160 -12.06 5.08 -6.95
C ASN A 160 -12.19 3.57 -7.16
N ALA A 161 -11.71 2.75 -6.23
CA ALA A 161 -11.88 1.30 -6.27
C ALA A 161 -13.37 0.93 -6.19
N SER A 162 -14.12 1.50 -5.25
CA SER A 162 -15.56 1.27 -5.10
C SER A 162 -16.34 1.70 -6.35
N LYS A 163 -16.02 2.87 -6.91
CA LYS A 163 -16.63 3.36 -8.16
C LYS A 163 -16.36 2.42 -9.33
N ARG A 164 -15.13 1.90 -9.44
CA ARG A 164 -14.78 0.90 -10.47
C ARG A 164 -15.59 -0.37 -10.29
N THR A 165 -15.66 -0.91 -9.08
CA THR A 165 -16.45 -2.12 -8.76
C THR A 165 -17.92 -1.96 -9.13
N VAL A 166 -18.54 -0.83 -8.75
CA VAL A 166 -19.92 -0.51 -9.13
C VAL A 166 -20.09 -0.40 -10.65
N THR A 167 -19.10 0.16 -11.34
CA THR A 167 -19.13 0.26 -12.81
C THR A 167 -19.04 -1.11 -13.47
N MET A 168 -18.15 -1.99 -12.97
CA MET A 168 -18.01 -3.37 -13.46
C MET A 168 -19.28 -4.19 -13.20
N TYR A 169 -19.90 -4.02 -12.03
CA TYR A 169 -21.19 -4.64 -11.71
C TYR A 169 -22.28 -4.19 -12.67
N LYS A 170 -22.41 -2.88 -12.92
CA LYS A 170 -23.40 -2.33 -13.88
C LYS A 170 -23.18 -2.79 -15.30
N LYS A 171 -21.94 -3.10 -15.69
CA LYS A 171 -21.60 -3.67 -17.01
C LYS A 171 -21.78 -5.19 -17.09
N GLY A 172 -22.11 -5.85 -15.97
CA GLY A 172 -22.22 -7.30 -15.91
C GLY A 172 -20.89 -8.05 -15.93
N GLU A 173 -19.78 -7.33 -15.73
CA GLU A 173 -18.42 -7.90 -15.72
C GLU A 173 -18.12 -8.67 -14.42
N ILE A 174 -18.87 -8.38 -13.33
CA ILE A 174 -18.76 -9.05 -12.04
C ILE A 174 -20.16 -9.32 -11.45
N THR A 175 -20.26 -10.37 -10.65
CA THR A 175 -21.49 -10.74 -9.95
C THR A 175 -21.63 -10.03 -8.61
N THR A 176 -22.83 -10.06 -8.01
CA THR A 176 -23.13 -9.45 -6.69
C THR A 176 -22.20 -9.96 -5.57
N TRP A 177 -21.67 -11.20 -5.69
CA TRP A 177 -20.74 -11.77 -4.72
C TRP A 177 -19.28 -11.32 -4.92
N GLN A 178 -18.98 -10.67 -6.04
CA GLN A 178 -17.65 -10.15 -6.38
C GLN A 178 -17.56 -8.62 -6.25
N ALA A 179 -18.69 -7.95 -6.06
CA ALA A 179 -18.79 -6.50 -5.87
C ALA A 179 -18.74 -6.09 -4.40
#